data_f09f1f8cd4617273b90c9f460726fc51
#
_entry.id   f09f1f8cd4617273b90c9f460726fc51
#
_cell.length_a   1.000
_cell.length_b   1.000
_cell.length_c   1.000
_cell.angle_alpha   90.00
_cell.angle_beta   90.00
_cell.angle_gamma   90.00
#
_symmetry.space_group_name_H-M   'P 1'
#
loop_
_entity.id
_entity.type
_entity.pdbx_description
1 polymer ?
#
loop_
_entity_poly.entity_id
_entity_poly.type
_entity_poly.pdbx_seq_one_letter_code
_entity_poly.pdbx_strand_id
1 'polypeptide(L)'
;GMTVSEIFEVNGEDYFRNLEEKITIKSLKQKNVVVSLGGGGFINDKIRKDVLTNHFSFWLNWDDLVLIKRIKDSKKRPLASKSTEQEIKAIINKRKKVYSKANFKINCNKLTKSEIVKTIIKTYEFN
;
A
#
# COMPACT_ATOMS: atom_id res chain seq x y z
N GLY A 1 -9.31 19.46 4.50
CA GLY A 1 -8.26 18.83 4.40
C GLY A 1 -7.09 19.10 3.46
N MET A 2 -5.93 18.81 3.96
CA MET A 2 -4.69 18.90 3.18
C MET A 2 -4.47 17.63 2.36
N THR A 3 -3.89 17.78 1.17
CA THR A 3 -3.45 16.65 0.37
C THR A 3 -2.19 16.03 1.01
N VAL A 4 -1.86 14.80 0.61
CA VAL A 4 -0.61 14.14 1.05
C VAL A 4 0.61 15.00 0.71
N SER A 5 0.67 15.55 -0.52
CA SER A 5 1.76 16.42 -0.93
C SER A 5 1.89 17.66 -0.06
N GLU A 6 0.76 18.29 0.29
CA GLU A 6 0.76 19.47 1.15
C GLU A 6 1.25 19.14 2.56
N ILE A 7 0.85 18.00 3.12
CA ILE A 7 1.31 17.57 4.45
C ILE A 7 2.83 17.35 4.44
N PHE A 8 3.36 16.71 3.39
CA PHE A 8 4.81 16.52 3.25
C PHE A 8 5.56 17.84 3.17
N GLU A 9 5.04 18.78 2.39
CA GLU A 9 5.69 20.10 2.22
C GLU A 9 5.67 20.94 3.49
N VAL A 10 4.56 20.92 4.22
CA VAL A 10 4.37 21.77 5.41
C VAL A 10 4.94 21.14 6.66
N ASN A 11 4.71 19.83 6.87
CA ASN A 11 4.98 19.16 8.14
C ASN A 11 6.06 18.07 8.07
N GLY A 12 6.45 17.65 6.88
CA GLY A 12 7.49 16.63 6.66
C GLY A 12 6.97 15.19 6.74
N GLU A 13 7.88 14.27 6.42
CA GLU A 13 7.55 12.84 6.31
C GLU A 13 7.19 12.21 7.66
N ASP A 14 7.96 12.51 8.70
CA ASP A 14 7.73 11.90 10.03
C ASP A 14 6.35 12.26 10.56
N TYR A 15 5.94 13.51 10.38
CA TYR A 15 4.58 13.93 10.77
C TYR A 15 3.52 13.16 10.00
N PHE A 16 3.71 13.03 8.69
CA PHE A 16 2.78 12.29 7.85
C PHE A 16 2.69 10.83 8.28
N ARG A 17 3.82 10.17 8.55
CA ARG A 17 3.84 8.76 8.97
C ARG A 17 3.16 8.56 10.32
N ASN A 18 3.32 9.48 11.25
CA ASN A 18 2.63 9.43 12.53
C ASN A 18 1.11 9.58 12.37
N LEU A 19 0.69 10.50 11.50
CA LEU A 19 -0.72 10.71 11.19
C LEU A 19 -1.32 9.49 10.48
N GLU A 20 -0.61 8.95 9.50
CA GLU A 20 -1.00 7.74 8.78
C GLU A 20 -1.21 6.57 9.75
N GLU A 21 -0.29 6.36 10.68
CA GLU A 21 -0.39 5.32 11.69
C GLU A 21 -1.65 5.45 12.53
N LYS A 22 -1.91 6.63 13.08
CA LYS A 22 -3.08 6.87 13.92
C LYS A 22 -4.39 6.64 13.19
N ILE A 23 -4.50 7.19 11.99
CA ILE A 23 -5.73 7.08 11.18
C ILE A 23 -5.95 5.64 10.74
N THR A 24 -4.89 4.95 10.30
CA THR A 24 -4.97 3.58 9.83
C THR A 24 -5.37 2.63 10.95
N ILE A 25 -4.73 2.73 12.11
CA ILE A 25 -5.07 1.89 13.28
C ILE A 25 -6.53 2.09 13.68
N LYS A 26 -6.99 3.35 13.67
CA LYS A 26 -8.40 3.66 13.96
C LYS A 26 -9.34 3.02 12.94
N SER A 27 -9.00 3.10 11.66
CA SER A 27 -9.81 2.50 10.58
C SER A 27 -9.87 0.98 10.69
N LEU A 28 -8.77 0.34 11.08
CA LEU A 28 -8.70 -1.11 11.24
C LEU A 28 -9.57 -1.64 12.38
N LYS A 29 -9.99 -0.80 13.30
CA LYS A 29 -10.91 -1.19 14.38
C LYS A 29 -12.37 -1.29 13.95
N GLN A 30 -12.71 -0.75 12.79
CA GLN A 30 -14.07 -0.80 12.27
C GLN A 30 -14.36 -2.21 11.73
N LYS A 31 -15.63 -2.62 11.83
CA LYS A 31 -16.09 -3.92 11.30
C LYS A 31 -16.63 -3.75 9.89
N ASN A 32 -16.52 -4.82 9.11
CA ASN A 32 -17.09 -4.89 7.75
C ASN A 32 -16.57 -3.76 6.82
N VAL A 33 -15.28 -3.52 6.87
CA VAL A 33 -14.62 -2.51 6.03
C VAL A 33 -13.52 -3.14 5.18
N VAL A 34 -13.26 -2.51 4.06
CA VAL A 34 -12.08 -2.78 3.23
C VAL A 34 -11.17 -1.56 3.37
N VAL A 35 -9.94 -1.78 3.79
CA VAL A 35 -8.98 -0.71 3.98
C VAL A 35 -7.91 -0.83 2.90
N SER A 36 -7.73 0.24 2.13
CA SER A 36 -6.67 0.33 1.13
C SER A 36 -5.51 1.10 1.75
N LEU A 37 -4.42 0.39 1.98
CA LEU A 37 -3.22 1.00 2.58
C LEU A 37 -2.42 1.75 1.53
N GLY A 38 -1.87 2.90 1.91
CA GLY A 38 -0.85 3.57 1.11
C GLY A 38 0.42 2.72 1.02
N GLY A 39 1.30 3.07 0.08
CA GLY A 39 2.51 2.27 -0.18
C GLY A 39 3.42 2.07 1.03
N GLY A 40 3.42 2.99 1.97
CA GLY A 40 4.21 2.88 3.20
C GLY A 40 3.45 2.34 4.41
N GLY A 41 2.12 2.14 4.29
CA GLY A 41 1.30 1.71 5.43
C GLY A 41 1.71 0.37 6.01
N PHE A 42 1.86 -0.63 5.14
CA PHE A 42 2.24 -1.98 5.57
C PHE A 42 3.69 -2.10 6.02
N ILE A 43 4.51 -1.10 5.69
CA ILE A 43 5.91 -1.02 6.15
C ILE A 43 5.96 -0.66 7.64
N ASN A 44 4.97 0.06 8.13
CA ASN A 44 4.85 0.42 9.55
C ASN A 44 4.63 -0.84 10.39
N ASP A 45 5.46 -1.03 11.40
CA ASP A 45 5.44 -2.24 12.24
C ASP A 45 4.13 -2.41 13.01
N LYS A 46 3.57 -1.34 13.54
CA LYS A 46 2.31 -1.39 14.30
C LYS A 46 1.12 -1.72 13.41
N ILE A 47 1.04 -1.07 12.25
CA ILE A 47 -0.02 -1.33 11.27
C ILE A 47 0.06 -2.78 10.80
N ARG A 48 1.25 -3.23 10.41
CA ARG A 48 1.45 -4.60 9.91
C ARG A 48 1.08 -5.65 10.97
N LYS A 49 1.48 -5.44 12.20
CA LYS A 49 1.16 -6.35 13.30
C LYS A 49 -0.35 -6.48 13.49
N ASP A 50 -1.06 -5.35 13.49
CA ASP A 50 -2.51 -5.33 13.62
C ASP A 50 -3.18 -6.06 12.45
N VAL A 51 -2.75 -5.76 11.23
CA VAL A 51 -3.28 -6.39 10.03
C VAL A 51 -3.09 -7.91 10.06
N LEU A 52 -1.89 -8.38 10.34
CA LEU A 52 -1.59 -9.81 10.35
C LEU A 52 -2.25 -10.56 11.50
N THR A 53 -2.53 -9.89 12.60
CA THR A 53 -3.19 -10.50 13.77
C THR A 53 -4.70 -10.57 13.61
N ASN A 54 -5.33 -9.53 13.07
CA ASN A 54 -6.78 -9.34 13.15
C ASN A 54 -7.51 -9.30 11.80
N HIS A 55 -6.80 -9.32 10.68
CA HIS A 55 -7.42 -9.08 9.38
C HIS A 55 -6.90 -10.04 8.32
N PHE A 56 -7.58 -10.08 7.18
CA PHE A 56 -7.06 -10.69 5.96
C PHE A 56 -6.38 -9.62 5.11
N SER A 57 -5.17 -9.89 4.67
CA SER A 57 -4.39 -8.95 3.87
C SER A 57 -4.07 -9.52 2.49
N PHE A 58 -4.16 -8.64 1.50
CA PHE A 58 -3.91 -8.98 0.10
C PHE A 58 -2.84 -8.06 -0.45
N TRP A 59 -1.79 -8.65 -1.02
CA TRP A 59 -0.78 -7.91 -1.75
C TRP A 59 -1.13 -7.97 -3.24
N LEU A 60 -1.47 -6.81 -3.81
CA LEU A 60 -1.72 -6.69 -5.24
C LEU A 60 -0.39 -6.44 -5.93
N ASN A 61 0.11 -7.43 -6.64
CA ASN A 61 1.43 -7.39 -7.23
C ASN A 61 1.38 -7.23 -8.76
N TRP A 62 2.12 -6.25 -9.25
CA TRP A 62 2.37 -6.02 -10.67
C TRP A 62 3.86 -6.10 -10.96
N ASP A 63 4.22 -6.27 -12.23
CA ASP A 63 5.62 -6.23 -12.66
C ASP A 63 6.25 -4.87 -12.32
N ASP A 64 7.56 -4.90 -12.05
CA ASP A 64 8.29 -3.71 -11.62
C ASP A 64 8.19 -2.56 -12.64
N LEU A 65 8.23 -2.85 -13.92
CA LEU A 65 8.12 -1.82 -14.96
C LEU A 65 6.77 -1.10 -14.91
N VAL A 66 5.69 -1.84 -14.66
CA VAL A 66 4.35 -1.26 -14.51
C VAL A 66 4.29 -0.36 -13.28
N LEU A 67 4.85 -0.83 -12.17
CA LEU A 67 4.87 -0.08 -10.91
C LEU A 67 5.69 1.20 -11.05
N ILE A 68 6.87 1.11 -11.64
CA ILE A 68 7.76 2.25 -11.86
C ILE A 68 7.03 3.33 -12.66
N LYS A 69 6.39 2.95 -13.76
CA LYS A 69 5.66 3.90 -14.60
C LYS A 69 4.53 4.58 -13.83
N ARG A 70 3.73 3.80 -13.10
CA ARG A 70 2.61 4.34 -12.32
C ARG A 70 3.08 5.30 -11.24
N ILE A 71 4.16 4.98 -10.57
CA ILE A 71 4.72 5.82 -9.50
C ILE A 71 5.26 7.13 -10.09
N LYS A 72 6.00 7.07 -11.19
CA LYS A 72 6.55 8.26 -11.85
C LYS A 72 5.46 9.19 -12.36
N ASP A 73 4.38 8.64 -12.89
CA ASP A 73 3.26 9.41 -13.42
C ASP A 73 2.29 9.90 -12.35
N SER A 74 2.45 9.46 -11.10
CA SER A 74 1.52 9.78 -10.02
C SER A 74 1.88 11.07 -9.31
N LYS A 75 0.95 12.01 -9.24
CA LYS A 75 1.07 13.24 -8.45
C LYS A 75 0.76 13.02 -6.97
N LYS A 76 0.21 11.86 -6.63
CA LYS A 76 -0.19 11.51 -5.25
C LYS A 76 0.93 10.90 -4.43
N ARG A 77 2.11 10.69 -5.02
CA ARG A 77 3.26 10.07 -4.37
C ARG A 77 4.46 11.02 -4.43
N PRO A 78 4.47 12.09 -3.60
CA PRO A 78 5.42 13.19 -3.75
C PRO A 78 6.89 12.79 -3.64
N LEU A 79 7.22 11.82 -2.79
CA LEU A 79 8.60 11.36 -2.65
C LEU A 79 9.03 10.49 -3.83
N ALA A 80 8.19 9.54 -4.22
CA ALA A 80 8.51 8.57 -5.24
C ALA A 80 8.49 9.16 -6.65
N SER A 81 7.54 10.08 -6.95
CA SER A 81 7.39 10.65 -8.30
C SER A 81 8.56 11.53 -8.71
N LYS A 82 9.32 12.08 -7.76
CA LYS A 82 10.51 12.91 -8.02
C LYS A 82 11.81 12.09 -8.04
N SER A 83 11.74 10.81 -7.75
CA SER A 83 12.90 9.93 -7.68
C SER A 83 13.30 9.41 -9.06
N THR A 84 14.55 9.01 -9.20
CA THR A 84 15.03 8.33 -10.40
C THR A 84 14.41 6.94 -10.50
N GLU A 85 14.45 6.36 -11.70
CA GLU A 85 13.96 5.00 -11.93
C GLU A 85 14.68 3.98 -11.04
N GLN A 86 15.99 4.13 -10.87
CA GLN A 86 16.78 3.24 -10.01
C GLN A 86 16.39 3.37 -8.54
N GLU A 87 16.14 4.59 -8.08
CA GLU A 87 15.67 4.83 -6.71
C GLU A 87 14.30 4.21 -6.46
N ILE A 88 13.38 4.34 -7.42
CA ILE A 88 12.05 3.73 -7.34
C ILE A 88 12.17 2.21 -7.30
N LYS A 89 13.02 1.63 -8.14
CA LYS A 89 13.24 0.18 -8.18
C LYS A 89 13.79 -0.33 -6.85
N ALA A 90 14.69 0.41 -6.22
CA ALA A 90 15.23 0.05 -4.91
C ALA A 90 14.13 0.05 -3.84
N ILE A 91 13.24 1.05 -3.86
CA ILE A 91 12.09 1.13 -2.96
C ILE A 91 11.15 -0.07 -3.18
N ILE A 92 10.85 -0.39 -4.42
CA ILE A 92 9.99 -1.54 -4.76
C ILE A 92 10.58 -2.83 -4.22
N ASN A 93 11.88 -3.07 -4.46
CA ASN A 93 12.55 -4.29 -3.99
C ASN A 93 12.54 -4.41 -2.48
N LYS A 94 12.78 -3.31 -1.77
CA LYS A 94 12.74 -3.27 -0.31
C LYS A 94 11.33 -3.56 0.21
N ARG A 95 10.32 -2.97 -0.40
CA ARG A 95 8.92 -3.13 0.01
C ARG A 95 8.37 -4.52 -0.29
N LYS A 96 8.79 -5.14 -1.38
CA LYS A 96 8.38 -6.51 -1.73
C LYS A 96 8.67 -7.50 -0.62
N LYS A 97 9.81 -7.35 0.05
CA LYS A 97 10.19 -8.22 1.17
C LYS A 97 9.17 -8.13 2.31
N VAL A 98 8.64 -6.95 2.54
CA VAL A 98 7.64 -6.72 3.59
C VAL A 98 6.25 -7.13 3.10
N TYR A 99 5.88 -6.76 1.88
CA TYR A 99 4.58 -7.10 1.30
C TYR A 99 4.37 -8.61 1.21
N SER A 100 5.45 -9.38 1.03
CA SER A 100 5.38 -10.83 0.98
C SER A 100 4.87 -11.46 2.28
N LYS A 101 4.83 -10.71 3.36
CA LYS A 101 4.27 -11.14 4.65
C LYS A 101 2.75 -11.12 4.68
N ALA A 102 2.10 -10.48 3.69
CA ALA A 102 0.65 -10.48 3.58
C ALA A 102 0.11 -11.91 3.47
N ASN A 103 -1.15 -12.11 3.88
CA ASN A 103 -1.77 -13.44 3.84
C ASN A 103 -1.83 -14.00 2.41
N PHE A 104 -2.17 -13.15 1.45
CA PHE A 104 -2.36 -13.57 0.05
C PHE A 104 -1.67 -12.61 -0.90
N LYS A 105 -1.11 -13.18 -1.97
CA LYS A 105 -0.52 -12.42 -3.07
C LYS A 105 -1.36 -12.64 -4.32
N ILE A 106 -1.76 -11.56 -4.97
CA ILE A 106 -2.50 -11.62 -6.23
C ILE A 106 -1.63 -11.05 -7.33
N ASN A 107 -1.31 -11.86 -8.35
CA ASN A 107 -0.58 -11.40 -9.53
C ASN A 107 -1.56 -10.71 -10.48
N CYS A 108 -1.42 -9.39 -10.61
CA CYS A 108 -2.41 -8.54 -11.28
C CYS A 108 -2.06 -8.19 -12.73
N ASN A 109 -0.92 -8.64 -13.26
CA ASN A 109 -0.39 -8.17 -14.54
C ASN A 109 -1.36 -8.30 -15.73
N LYS A 110 -2.12 -9.38 -15.76
CA LYS A 110 -3.04 -9.66 -16.86
C LYS A 110 -4.50 -9.57 -16.46
N LEU A 111 -4.78 -9.01 -15.29
CA LEU A 111 -6.13 -8.93 -14.78
C LEU A 111 -6.72 -7.53 -14.93
N THR A 112 -8.01 -7.46 -15.26
CA THR A 112 -8.77 -6.22 -15.18
C THR A 112 -9.08 -5.91 -13.71
N LYS A 113 -9.50 -4.68 -13.43
CA LYS A 113 -9.92 -4.29 -12.08
C LYS A 113 -11.03 -5.21 -11.57
N SER A 114 -12.01 -5.53 -12.43
CA SER A 114 -13.11 -6.43 -12.09
C SER A 114 -12.62 -7.82 -11.72
N GLU A 115 -11.67 -8.35 -12.48
CA GLU A 115 -11.08 -9.66 -12.21
C GLU A 115 -10.29 -9.68 -10.91
N ILE A 116 -9.56 -8.61 -10.60
CA ILE A 116 -8.84 -8.48 -9.33
C ILE A 116 -9.82 -8.51 -8.15
N VAL A 117 -10.90 -7.73 -8.23
CA VAL A 117 -11.94 -7.70 -7.19
C VAL A 117 -12.56 -9.07 -7.00
N LYS A 118 -12.91 -9.75 -8.07
CA LYS A 118 -13.47 -11.10 -8.00
C LYS A 118 -12.50 -12.08 -7.36
N THR A 119 -11.21 -11.98 -7.67
CA THR A 119 -10.17 -12.84 -7.10
C THR A 119 -10.05 -12.62 -5.59
N ILE A 120 -10.07 -11.36 -5.15
CA ILE A 120 -10.04 -11.02 -3.72
C ILE A 120 -11.24 -11.62 -3.00
N ILE A 121 -12.44 -11.41 -3.51
CA ILE A 121 -13.68 -11.91 -2.91
C ILE A 121 -13.65 -13.44 -2.81
N LYS A 122 -13.27 -14.09 -3.88
CA LYS A 122 -13.22 -15.56 -3.95
C LYS A 122 -12.20 -16.11 -2.95
N THR A 123 -11.03 -15.51 -2.88
CA THR A 123 -9.99 -15.91 -1.94
C THR A 123 -10.46 -15.72 -0.50
N TYR A 124 -11.11 -14.61 -0.21
CA TYR A 124 -11.66 -14.31 1.11
C TYR A 124 -12.74 -15.32 1.53
N GLU A 125 -13.66 -15.65 0.62
CA GLU A 125 -14.77 -16.58 0.89
C GLU A 125 -14.29 -17.99 1.19
N PHE A 126 -13.16 -18.42 0.61
CA PHE A 126 -12.63 -19.78 0.80
C PHE A 126 -11.62 -19.88 1.95
N ASN A 127 -11.42 -18.83 2.68
CA ASN A 127 -10.54 -18.79 3.84
C ASN A 127 -11.21 -18.10 5.02
#